data_71ed9845ef5f2dcc1a2c2c6ad1be74ec
#
_entry.id   71ed9845ef5f2dcc1a2c2c6ad1be74ec
#
_cell.length_a   1.000
_cell.length_b   1.000
_cell.length_c   1.000
_cell.angle_alpha   90.00
_cell.angle_beta   90.00
_cell.angle_gamma   90.00
#
_symmetry.space_group_name_H-M   'P 1'
#
loop_
_entity.id
_entity.type
_entity.pdbx_description
1 polymer ?
#
loop_
_entity_poly.entity_id
_entity_poly.type
_entity_poly.pdbx_seq_one_letter_code
_entity_poly.pdbx_strand_id
1 'polypeptide(L)'
;MNGADIFKFLCGLKLEFSEFDWLENRGLSEFELLISVILTQNTSWNNVLKALDNVRVAKIQSLEALNALEIQQIATLIKPSGFYNQKAKRLKGFVSALLGEFGDMSEFKARVSRQWLLNVKGLGFESADSILNYLCQREILVVDSYTNRLAIALGYEFESYDELREFFQSGIESEQKAINACLGEFFKDRNTIFTDEKGENSNTSNEKLNLNSINSNMSDKNLNSHSKNSNANNKNSQKNNENLNKCDKNSSTKNKNANLNSINSSQNLALYELYQIFHAQIIAFGKAYFKGKTLNDEGKRVLKTLLH
;
A
#
# COMPACT_ATOMS: atom_id res chain seq x y z
N MET A 1 -22.18 19.37 9.93
CA MET A 1 -21.58 18.19 9.28
C MET A 1 -20.11 18.13 9.67
N ASN A 2 -19.62 16.96 10.05
CA ASN A 2 -18.22 16.71 10.42
C ASN A 2 -17.69 15.46 9.68
N GLY A 3 -16.44 15.06 9.94
CA GLY A 3 -15.85 13.90 9.30
C GLY A 3 -16.59 12.59 9.55
N ALA A 4 -17.12 12.38 10.75
CA ALA A 4 -17.91 11.19 11.09
C ALA A 4 -19.22 11.11 10.27
N ASP A 5 -19.88 12.24 10.01
CA ASP A 5 -21.08 12.26 9.18
C ASP A 5 -20.75 11.86 7.74
N ILE A 6 -19.65 12.39 7.21
CA ILE A 6 -19.16 12.04 5.86
C ILE A 6 -18.77 10.56 5.80
N PHE A 7 -18.09 10.04 6.82
CA PHE A 7 -17.69 8.64 6.87
C PHE A 7 -18.90 7.69 6.84
N LYS A 8 -19.90 7.93 7.72
CA LYS A 8 -21.14 7.15 7.76
C LYS A 8 -21.88 7.20 6.40
N PHE A 9 -21.93 8.38 5.78
CA PHE A 9 -22.51 8.53 4.46
C PHE A 9 -21.80 7.68 3.41
N LEU A 10 -20.47 7.73 3.35
CA LEU A 10 -19.69 6.92 2.40
C LEU A 10 -19.87 5.42 2.64
N CYS A 11 -19.98 4.97 3.90
CA CYS A 11 -20.35 3.59 4.23
C CYS A 11 -21.67 3.17 3.59
N GLY A 12 -22.68 4.07 3.66
CA GLY A 12 -24.01 3.82 3.10
C GLY A 12 -24.03 3.69 1.56
N LEU A 13 -23.05 4.27 0.88
CA LEU A 13 -22.93 4.16 -0.59
C LEU A 13 -22.47 2.78 -1.07
N LYS A 14 -21.91 1.96 -0.18
CA LYS A 14 -21.42 0.59 -0.46
C LYS A 14 -20.47 0.51 -1.66
N LEU A 15 -19.66 1.54 -1.87
CA LEU A 15 -18.68 1.59 -2.94
C LEU A 15 -17.62 0.51 -2.72
N GLU A 16 -17.23 -0.15 -3.80
CA GLU A 16 -16.11 -1.08 -3.76
C GLU A 16 -14.80 -0.31 -3.62
N PHE A 17 -13.92 -0.78 -2.74
CA PHE A 17 -12.55 -0.31 -2.70
C PHE A 17 -11.86 -0.78 -3.97
N SER A 18 -11.18 0.13 -4.64
CA SER A 18 -10.43 -0.24 -5.83
C SER A 18 -9.16 -1.01 -5.46
N GLU A 19 -8.67 -1.81 -6.42
CA GLU A 19 -7.40 -2.56 -6.34
C GLU A 19 -6.17 -1.71 -5.98
N PHE A 20 -6.34 -0.39 -5.87
CA PHE A 20 -5.29 0.61 -5.67
C PHE A 20 -5.14 1.06 -4.23
N ASP A 21 -5.85 0.43 -3.32
CA ASP A 21 -5.77 0.79 -1.92
C ASP A 21 -4.68 -0.02 -1.21
N TRP A 22 -3.86 0.66 -0.40
CA TRP A 22 -2.90 -0.01 0.46
C TRP A 22 -3.54 -1.01 1.41
N LEU A 23 -4.83 -0.82 1.75
CA LEU A 23 -5.61 -1.77 2.55
C LEU A 23 -5.83 -3.11 1.84
N GLU A 24 -6.08 -3.10 0.54
CA GLU A 24 -6.31 -4.32 -0.25
C GLU A 24 -5.00 -4.99 -0.67
N ASN A 25 -3.89 -4.27 -0.74
CA ASN A 25 -2.57 -4.78 -1.09
C ASN A 25 -1.81 -5.37 0.10
N ARG A 26 -2.47 -6.22 0.86
CA ARG A 26 -1.96 -6.82 2.10
C ARG A 26 -0.82 -7.81 1.93
N GLY A 27 -0.36 -8.01 0.73
CA GLY A 27 0.83 -8.79 0.43
C GLY A 27 2.13 -7.98 0.49
N LEU A 28 2.06 -6.66 0.77
CA LEU A 28 3.26 -5.84 0.88
C LEU A 28 3.97 -6.09 2.22
N SER A 29 5.28 -6.27 2.17
CA SER A 29 6.12 -6.18 3.36
C SER A 29 6.17 -4.75 3.88
N GLU A 30 6.57 -4.54 5.14
CA GLU A 30 6.78 -3.19 5.70
C GLU A 30 7.76 -2.36 4.88
N PHE A 31 8.79 -3.01 4.36
CA PHE A 31 9.75 -2.39 3.44
C PHE A 31 9.07 -1.91 2.15
N GLU A 32 8.28 -2.78 1.52
CA GLU A 32 7.56 -2.44 0.29
C GLU A 32 6.51 -1.35 0.51
N LEU A 33 5.78 -1.42 1.64
CA LEU A 33 4.85 -0.38 2.03
C LEU A 33 5.56 0.98 2.18
N LEU A 34 6.70 1.01 2.88
CA LEU A 34 7.47 2.24 3.08
C LEU A 34 7.92 2.86 1.74
N ILE A 35 8.53 2.06 0.87
CA ILE A 35 9.02 2.59 -0.43
C ILE A 35 7.87 2.96 -1.37
N SER A 36 6.73 2.27 -1.28
CA SER A 36 5.55 2.55 -2.11
C SER A 36 5.00 3.96 -1.90
N VAL A 37 5.13 4.52 -0.69
CA VAL A 37 4.72 5.90 -0.40
C VAL A 37 5.44 6.93 -1.30
N ILE A 38 6.73 6.70 -1.57
CA ILE A 38 7.48 7.56 -2.50
C ILE A 38 7.17 7.21 -3.95
N LEU A 39 7.01 5.91 -4.23
CA LEU A 39 6.72 5.44 -5.59
C LEU A 39 5.35 5.90 -6.10
N THR A 40 4.36 6.07 -5.23
CA THR A 40 3.01 6.47 -5.62
C THR A 40 2.86 7.96 -5.95
N GLN A 41 3.84 8.78 -5.61
CA GLN A 41 3.80 10.22 -5.90
C GLN A 41 3.64 10.47 -7.41
N ASN A 42 2.51 11.10 -7.82
CA ASN A 42 2.19 11.45 -9.21
C ASN A 42 2.28 10.28 -10.21
N THR A 43 1.82 9.08 -9.82
CA THR A 43 1.74 7.94 -10.72
C THR A 43 0.56 7.03 -10.38
N SER A 44 0.21 6.12 -11.29
CA SER A 44 -0.83 5.13 -11.03
C SER A 44 -0.28 3.97 -10.20
N TRP A 45 -1.16 3.35 -9.39
CA TRP A 45 -0.79 2.22 -8.56
C TRP A 45 -0.24 1.02 -9.37
N ASN A 46 -0.79 0.75 -10.55
CA ASN A 46 -0.27 -0.29 -11.45
C ASN A 46 1.22 -0.08 -11.79
N ASN A 47 1.65 1.17 -11.92
CA ASN A 47 3.06 1.47 -12.15
C ASN A 47 3.90 1.29 -10.88
N VAL A 48 3.32 1.52 -9.71
CA VAL A 48 3.97 1.21 -8.42
C VAL A 48 4.19 -0.30 -8.30
N LEU A 49 3.16 -1.11 -8.56
CA LEU A 49 3.27 -2.57 -8.51
C LEU A 49 4.36 -3.09 -9.44
N LYS A 50 4.42 -2.62 -10.70
CA LYS A 50 5.50 -2.98 -11.63
C LYS A 50 6.90 -2.60 -11.11
N ALA A 51 7.02 -1.47 -10.42
CA ALA A 51 8.28 -1.07 -9.81
C ALA A 51 8.66 -1.96 -8.62
N LEU A 52 7.68 -2.31 -7.77
CA LEU A 52 7.87 -3.25 -6.66
C LEU A 52 8.25 -4.65 -7.16
N ASP A 53 7.65 -5.12 -8.24
CA ASP A 53 8.01 -6.41 -8.85
C ASP A 53 9.47 -6.42 -9.33
N ASN A 54 9.96 -5.35 -9.94
CA ASN A 54 11.38 -5.23 -10.28
C ASN A 54 12.28 -5.30 -9.04
N VAL A 55 11.87 -4.64 -7.95
CA VAL A 55 12.60 -4.67 -6.67
C VAL A 55 12.63 -6.09 -6.08
N ARG A 56 11.50 -6.82 -6.15
CA ARG A 56 11.39 -8.24 -5.74
C ARG A 56 12.28 -9.15 -6.57
N VAL A 57 12.24 -9.02 -7.90
CA VAL A 57 13.07 -9.80 -8.82
C VAL A 57 14.56 -9.56 -8.56
N ALA A 58 14.95 -8.33 -8.23
CA ALA A 58 16.29 -7.97 -7.83
C ALA A 58 16.67 -8.45 -6.40
N LYS A 59 15.73 -9.07 -5.66
CA LYS A 59 15.89 -9.53 -4.28
C LYS A 59 16.28 -8.44 -3.29
N ILE A 60 15.84 -7.21 -3.55
CA ILE A 60 16.01 -6.09 -2.63
C ILE A 60 14.82 -6.10 -1.67
N GLN A 61 15.01 -6.55 -0.43
CA GLN A 61 13.94 -6.81 0.53
C GLN A 61 14.15 -6.12 1.88
N SER A 62 15.16 -5.27 1.99
CA SER A 62 15.44 -4.51 3.22
C SER A 62 15.94 -3.11 2.94
N LEU A 63 15.94 -2.28 3.98
CA LEU A 63 16.46 -0.92 3.93
C LEU A 63 17.96 -0.91 3.61
N GLU A 64 18.72 -1.80 4.22
CA GLU A 64 20.17 -1.93 4.05
C GLU A 64 20.50 -2.34 2.61
N ALA A 65 19.77 -3.33 2.08
CA ALA A 65 19.94 -3.79 0.70
C ALA A 65 19.68 -2.66 -0.31
N LEU A 66 18.60 -1.88 -0.10
CA LEU A 66 18.31 -0.72 -0.95
C LEU A 66 19.34 0.39 -0.74
N ASN A 67 19.78 0.61 0.50
CA ASN A 67 20.78 1.62 0.83
C ASN A 67 22.18 1.27 0.29
N ALA A 68 22.48 0.01 0.03
CA ALA A 68 23.73 -0.41 -0.59
C ALA A 68 23.79 -0.11 -2.09
N LEU A 69 22.63 0.09 -2.74
CA LEU A 69 22.58 0.36 -4.18
C LEU A 69 22.99 1.79 -4.52
N GLU A 70 23.62 1.96 -5.67
CA GLU A 70 23.81 3.27 -6.28
C GLU A 70 22.47 3.87 -6.75
N ILE A 71 22.36 5.21 -6.74
CA ILE A 71 21.12 5.91 -7.16
C ILE A 71 20.67 5.46 -8.55
N GLN A 72 21.59 5.21 -9.48
CA GLN A 72 21.26 4.79 -10.83
C GLN A 72 20.69 3.37 -10.89
N GLN A 73 21.14 2.47 -10.01
CA GLN A 73 20.58 1.13 -9.87
C GLN A 73 19.14 1.19 -9.34
N ILE A 74 18.92 2.00 -8.30
CA ILE A 74 17.56 2.24 -7.78
C ILE A 74 16.67 2.82 -8.89
N ALA A 75 17.14 3.83 -9.63
CA ALA A 75 16.38 4.47 -10.71
C ALA A 75 15.97 3.48 -11.81
N THR A 76 16.83 2.52 -12.12
CA THR A 76 16.53 1.46 -13.09
C THR A 76 15.42 0.54 -12.61
N LEU A 77 15.45 0.11 -11.34
CA LEU A 77 14.44 -0.77 -10.75
C LEU A 77 13.05 -0.10 -10.71
N ILE A 78 13.01 1.17 -10.29
CA ILE A 78 11.74 1.88 -10.10
C ILE A 78 11.27 2.65 -11.35
N LYS A 79 11.88 2.43 -12.51
CA LYS A 79 11.56 3.12 -13.77
C LYS A 79 10.06 3.14 -14.10
N PRO A 80 9.28 2.06 -13.89
CA PRO A 80 7.84 2.07 -14.15
C PRO A 80 7.08 3.13 -13.37
N SER A 81 7.53 3.54 -12.18
CA SER A 81 6.84 4.51 -11.32
C SER A 81 6.85 5.95 -11.87
N GLY A 82 7.58 6.25 -12.95
CA GLY A 82 7.76 7.61 -13.46
C GLY A 82 8.63 8.49 -12.56
N PHE A 83 9.13 9.60 -13.07
CA PHE A 83 10.04 10.49 -12.32
C PHE A 83 11.16 9.78 -11.56
N TYR A 84 11.55 8.62 -12.06
CA TYR A 84 12.36 7.62 -11.37
C TYR A 84 13.73 8.14 -10.91
N ASN A 85 14.37 9.06 -11.63
CA ASN A 85 15.63 9.67 -11.21
C ASN A 85 15.47 10.51 -9.91
N GLN A 86 14.36 11.26 -9.80
CA GLN A 86 14.07 12.04 -8.61
C GLN A 86 13.64 11.13 -7.47
N LYS A 87 12.78 10.14 -7.75
CA LYS A 87 12.32 9.16 -6.76
C LYS A 87 13.47 8.32 -6.21
N ALA A 88 14.41 7.90 -7.05
CA ALA A 88 15.61 7.18 -6.61
C ALA A 88 16.46 8.00 -5.63
N LYS A 89 16.68 9.29 -5.92
CA LYS A 89 17.37 10.20 -5.00
C LYS A 89 16.62 10.37 -3.67
N ARG A 90 15.29 10.51 -3.73
CA ARG A 90 14.44 10.62 -2.54
C ARG A 90 14.48 9.34 -1.71
N LEU A 91 14.31 8.17 -2.34
CA LEU A 91 14.37 6.87 -1.67
C LEU A 91 15.73 6.65 -0.99
N LYS A 92 16.83 6.86 -1.73
CA LYS A 92 18.17 6.72 -1.17
C LYS A 92 18.40 7.66 0.01
N GLY A 93 18.03 8.93 -0.12
CA GLY A 93 18.16 9.92 0.94
C GLY A 93 17.30 9.61 2.17
N PHE A 94 16.05 9.19 1.95
CA PHE A 94 15.14 8.81 3.02
C PHE A 94 15.63 7.58 3.78
N VAL A 95 16.00 6.51 3.07
CA VAL A 95 16.49 5.27 3.69
C VAL A 95 17.81 5.51 4.42
N SER A 96 18.73 6.29 3.85
CA SER A 96 19.96 6.68 4.54
C SER A 96 19.71 7.46 5.83
N ALA A 97 18.77 8.42 5.80
CA ALA A 97 18.40 9.21 6.98
C ALA A 97 17.74 8.32 8.05
N LEU A 98 16.83 7.40 7.63
CA LEU A 98 16.16 6.45 8.51
C LEU A 98 17.18 5.55 9.23
N LEU A 99 18.07 4.91 8.47
CA LEU A 99 19.09 4.03 9.05
C LEU A 99 20.07 4.79 9.95
N GLY A 100 20.42 6.04 9.58
CA GLY A 100 21.30 6.88 10.38
C GLY A 100 20.71 7.33 11.72
N GLU A 101 19.41 7.61 11.76
CA GLU A 101 18.72 8.10 12.97
C GLU A 101 18.17 6.98 13.85
N PHE A 102 17.58 5.94 13.24
CA PHE A 102 16.84 4.91 13.94
C PHE A 102 17.53 3.55 13.93
N GLY A 103 18.46 3.30 13.01
CA GLY A 103 19.15 2.03 12.87
C GLY A 103 18.37 1.00 12.07
N ASP A 104 17.10 0.77 12.38
CA ASP A 104 16.27 -0.24 11.71
C ASP A 104 14.78 0.18 11.59
N MET A 105 13.97 -0.66 10.95
CA MET A 105 12.54 -0.44 10.72
C MET A 105 11.73 -0.45 12.03
N SER A 106 12.11 -1.26 13.01
CA SER A 106 11.39 -1.39 14.28
C SER A 106 11.52 -0.11 15.11
N GLU A 107 12.75 0.38 15.28
CA GLU A 107 13.03 1.63 15.98
C GLU A 107 12.41 2.82 15.25
N PHE A 108 12.48 2.83 13.90
CA PHE A 108 11.80 3.83 13.09
C PHE A 108 10.30 3.88 13.39
N LYS A 109 9.60 2.76 13.29
CA LYS A 109 8.15 2.70 13.56
C LYS A 109 7.79 3.14 14.97
N ALA A 110 8.60 2.78 15.95
CA ALA A 110 8.37 3.13 17.35
C ALA A 110 8.55 4.63 17.62
N ARG A 111 9.56 5.28 17.03
CA ARG A 111 10.05 6.59 17.45
C ARG A 111 9.85 7.71 16.46
N VAL A 112 9.58 7.42 15.18
CA VAL A 112 9.46 8.46 14.15
C VAL A 112 8.37 9.48 14.49
N SER A 113 8.68 10.76 14.35
CA SER A 113 7.71 11.84 14.49
C SER A 113 7.31 12.39 13.12
N ARG A 114 6.10 12.98 13.05
CA ARG A 114 5.63 13.70 11.86
C ARG A 114 6.61 14.80 11.44
N GLN A 115 7.13 15.54 12.40
CA GLN A 115 8.10 16.61 12.14
C GLN A 115 9.38 16.08 11.52
N TRP A 116 9.90 14.94 12.01
CA TRP A 116 11.07 14.32 11.39
C TRP A 116 10.82 13.95 9.93
N LEU A 117 9.67 13.32 9.63
CA LEU A 117 9.28 12.97 8.26
C LEU A 117 9.19 14.20 7.35
N LEU A 118 8.60 15.28 7.84
CA LEU A 118 8.45 16.52 7.07
C LEU A 118 9.79 17.21 6.80
N ASN A 119 10.81 16.96 7.61
CA ASN A 119 12.17 17.47 7.38
C ASN A 119 12.92 16.63 6.32
N VAL A 120 12.44 15.44 5.98
CA VAL A 120 13.06 14.60 4.95
C VAL A 120 12.72 15.16 3.56
N LYS A 121 13.74 15.48 2.78
CA LYS A 121 13.56 16.03 1.44
C LYS A 121 12.75 15.10 0.54
N GLY A 122 11.60 15.60 0.09
CA GLY A 122 10.73 14.89 -0.84
C GLY A 122 9.59 14.14 -0.20
N LEU A 123 9.44 14.19 1.13
CA LEU A 123 8.22 13.83 1.84
C LEU A 123 7.41 15.09 2.12
N GLY A 124 6.15 15.09 1.69
CA GLY A 124 5.15 16.10 2.06
C GLY A 124 4.21 15.57 3.13
N PHE A 125 3.23 16.37 3.51
CA PHE A 125 2.23 16.03 4.55
C PHE A 125 1.54 14.69 4.26
N GLU A 126 1.00 14.49 3.06
CA GLU A 126 0.34 13.24 2.63
C GLU A 126 1.27 12.03 2.80
N SER A 127 2.54 12.14 2.35
CA SER A 127 3.50 11.04 2.48
C SER A 127 3.89 10.76 3.93
N ALA A 128 4.06 11.81 4.75
CA ALA A 128 4.37 11.68 6.16
C ALA A 128 3.23 11.00 6.92
N ASP A 129 1.99 11.47 6.70
CA ASP A 129 0.81 10.91 7.36
C ASP A 129 0.50 9.50 6.86
N SER A 130 0.78 9.17 5.58
CA SER A 130 0.68 7.80 5.06
C SER A 130 1.65 6.85 5.77
N ILE A 131 2.90 7.25 5.98
CA ILE A 131 3.86 6.45 6.74
C ILE A 131 3.39 6.26 8.18
N LEU A 132 2.95 7.32 8.84
CA LEU A 132 2.50 7.26 10.23
C LEU A 132 1.28 6.37 10.39
N ASN A 133 0.29 6.50 9.52
CA ASN A 133 -0.94 5.72 9.63
C ASN A 133 -0.75 4.27 9.17
N TYR A 134 -0.30 4.04 7.92
CA TYR A 134 -0.30 2.70 7.32
C TYR A 134 0.87 1.83 7.82
N LEU A 135 2.03 2.40 8.06
CA LEU A 135 3.20 1.65 8.51
C LEU A 135 3.35 1.65 10.04
N CYS A 136 3.18 2.82 10.67
CA CYS A 136 3.40 2.99 12.10
C CYS A 136 2.12 2.82 12.94
N GLN A 137 0.95 2.63 12.30
CA GLN A 137 -0.37 2.44 12.95
C GLN A 137 -0.74 3.58 13.91
N ARG A 138 -0.37 4.83 13.52
CA ARG A 138 -0.70 6.02 14.31
C ARG A 138 -2.11 6.52 13.95
N GLU A 139 -2.75 7.12 14.92
CA GLU A 139 -4.11 7.67 14.82
C GLU A 139 -4.12 9.02 14.10
N ILE A 140 -3.77 9.01 12.83
CA ILE A 140 -3.74 10.17 11.95
C ILE A 140 -4.45 9.84 10.63
N LEU A 141 -5.39 10.67 10.21
CA LEU A 141 -6.07 10.50 8.93
C LEU A 141 -5.17 11.00 7.79
N VAL A 142 -5.08 10.21 6.74
CA VAL A 142 -4.44 10.65 5.48
C VAL A 142 -5.48 11.39 4.65
N VAL A 143 -5.17 12.59 4.23
CA VAL A 143 -5.96 13.36 3.27
C VAL A 143 -5.14 13.60 2.00
N ASP A 144 -5.82 13.60 0.86
CA ASP A 144 -5.19 13.66 -0.44
C ASP A 144 -5.96 14.57 -1.40
N SER A 145 -5.64 14.51 -2.67
CA SER A 145 -6.33 15.28 -3.70
C SER A 145 -7.81 14.88 -3.89
N TYR A 146 -8.20 13.64 -3.55
CA TYR A 146 -9.60 13.21 -3.59
C TYR A 146 -10.36 13.77 -2.40
N THR A 147 -9.74 13.79 -1.22
CA THR A 147 -10.30 14.43 -0.02
C THR A 147 -10.59 15.92 -0.25
N ASN A 148 -9.62 16.63 -0.85
CA ASN A 148 -9.82 18.05 -1.16
C ASN A 148 -10.94 18.28 -2.20
N ARG A 149 -11.05 17.42 -3.22
CA ARG A 149 -12.15 17.51 -4.20
C ARG A 149 -13.50 17.24 -3.57
N LEU A 150 -13.59 16.28 -2.66
CA LEU A 150 -14.81 15.98 -1.91
C LEU A 150 -15.19 17.18 -1.02
N ALA A 151 -14.23 17.78 -0.32
CA ALA A 151 -14.44 18.98 0.47
C ALA A 151 -15.05 20.12 -0.36
N ILE A 152 -14.44 20.44 -1.49
CA ILE A 152 -14.93 21.49 -2.42
C ILE A 152 -16.34 21.15 -2.92
N ALA A 153 -16.60 19.89 -3.25
CA ALA A 153 -17.94 19.47 -3.72
C ALA A 153 -19.02 19.57 -2.62
N LEU A 154 -18.62 19.51 -1.34
CA LEU A 154 -19.47 19.74 -0.16
C LEU A 154 -19.58 21.21 0.21
N GLY A 155 -18.90 22.12 -0.50
CA GLY A 155 -18.93 23.56 -0.26
C GLY A 155 -17.91 24.05 0.79
N TYR A 156 -16.89 23.24 1.12
CA TYR A 156 -15.82 23.60 2.03
C TYR A 156 -14.53 23.91 1.27
N GLU A 157 -13.84 24.94 1.71
CA GLU A 157 -12.50 25.30 1.26
C GLU A 157 -11.58 25.42 2.48
N PHE A 158 -10.39 24.88 2.38
CA PHE A 158 -9.37 24.88 3.43
C PHE A 158 -8.08 25.52 2.94
N GLU A 159 -7.44 26.31 3.79
CA GLU A 159 -6.20 27.00 3.46
C GLU A 159 -4.97 26.09 3.57
N SER A 160 -5.06 25.06 4.42
CA SER A 160 -3.96 24.15 4.69
C SER A 160 -4.36 22.67 4.65
N TYR A 161 -3.35 21.82 4.48
CA TYR A 161 -3.49 20.35 4.59
C TYR A 161 -4.00 19.95 5.99
N ASP A 162 -3.48 20.60 7.04
CA ASP A 162 -3.84 20.24 8.41
C ASP A 162 -5.28 20.62 8.73
N GLU A 163 -5.79 21.77 8.27
CA GLU A 163 -7.21 22.13 8.41
C GLU A 163 -8.12 21.12 7.69
N LEU A 164 -7.80 20.74 6.46
CA LEU A 164 -8.53 19.71 5.72
C LEU A 164 -8.54 18.40 6.50
N ARG A 165 -7.38 17.96 7.02
CA ARG A 165 -7.23 16.74 7.80
C ARG A 165 -8.06 16.79 9.08
N GLU A 166 -7.96 17.87 9.85
CA GLU A 166 -8.68 18.05 11.12
C GLU A 166 -10.19 18.03 10.91
N PHE A 167 -10.69 18.67 9.86
CA PHE A 167 -12.11 18.62 9.51
C PHE A 167 -12.59 17.20 9.25
N PHE A 168 -11.91 16.47 8.36
CA PHE A 168 -12.30 15.09 8.01
C PHE A 168 -12.05 14.10 9.17
N GLN A 169 -11.09 14.35 10.03
CA GLN A 169 -10.83 13.54 11.22
C GLN A 169 -11.83 13.81 12.35
N SER A 170 -12.50 14.97 12.32
CA SER A 170 -13.39 15.40 13.40
C SER A 170 -14.58 14.48 13.60
N GLY A 171 -14.90 14.20 14.84
CA GLY A 171 -16.05 13.38 15.25
C GLY A 171 -15.84 11.86 15.14
N ILE A 172 -14.82 11.38 14.44
CA ILE A 172 -14.62 9.93 14.21
C ILE A 172 -14.33 9.21 15.52
N GLU A 173 -13.45 9.74 16.36
CA GLU A 173 -13.12 9.14 17.65
C GLU A 173 -14.36 9.06 18.57
N SER A 174 -15.10 10.16 18.70
CA SER A 174 -16.32 10.22 19.54
C SER A 174 -17.44 9.33 19.01
N GLU A 175 -17.50 9.08 17.71
CA GLU A 175 -18.50 8.25 17.05
C GLU A 175 -17.98 6.87 16.61
N GLN A 176 -16.80 6.47 17.06
CA GLN A 176 -16.16 5.21 16.68
C GLN A 176 -17.08 4.00 16.76
N LYS A 177 -17.90 3.94 17.82
CA LYS A 177 -18.85 2.83 18.02
C LYS A 177 -19.94 2.79 16.95
N ALA A 178 -20.50 3.95 16.59
CA ALA A 178 -21.51 4.05 15.54
C ALA A 178 -20.94 3.75 14.16
N ILE A 179 -19.73 4.21 13.88
CA ILE A 179 -19.01 3.93 12.61
C ILE A 179 -18.70 2.44 12.50
N ASN A 180 -18.23 1.79 13.58
CA ASN A 180 -17.97 0.34 13.57
C ASN A 180 -19.27 -0.45 13.31
N ALA A 181 -20.41 -0.03 13.84
CA ALA A 181 -21.69 -0.66 13.55
C ALA A 181 -22.07 -0.53 12.06
N CYS A 182 -21.91 0.67 11.49
CA CYS A 182 -22.14 0.94 10.06
C CYS A 182 -21.24 0.08 9.16
N LEU A 183 -19.96 -0.04 9.49
CA LEU A 183 -19.03 -0.89 8.77
C LEU A 183 -19.36 -2.38 8.92
N GLY A 184 -19.85 -2.80 10.08
CA GLY A 184 -20.32 -4.18 10.28
C GLY A 184 -21.45 -4.56 9.33
N GLU A 185 -22.39 -3.66 9.06
CA GLU A 185 -23.44 -3.85 8.05
C GLU A 185 -22.88 -3.87 6.62
N PHE A 186 -21.98 -2.93 6.32
CA PHE A 186 -21.29 -2.85 5.03
C PHE A 186 -20.54 -4.15 4.67
N PHE A 187 -19.83 -4.76 5.62
CA PHE A 187 -19.08 -6.00 5.37
C PHE A 187 -19.96 -7.25 5.37
N LYS A 188 -21.10 -7.25 6.07
CA LYS A 188 -22.07 -8.36 6.00
C LYS A 188 -22.63 -8.53 4.62
N ASP A 189 -23.07 -7.44 4.00
CA ASP A 189 -23.64 -7.47 2.66
C ASP A 189 -22.64 -7.99 1.61
N ARG A 190 -21.37 -7.63 1.75
CA ARG A 190 -20.30 -8.13 0.86
C ARG A 190 -20.08 -9.64 1.02
N ASN A 191 -20.07 -10.15 2.24
CA ASN A 191 -19.91 -11.59 2.48
C ASN A 191 -21.10 -12.40 1.96
N THR A 192 -22.30 -11.85 1.94
CA THR A 192 -23.50 -12.51 1.41
C THR A 192 -23.41 -12.64 -0.11
N ILE A 193 -22.94 -11.61 -0.81
CA ILE A 193 -22.76 -11.66 -2.27
C ILE A 193 -21.76 -12.74 -2.69
N PHE A 194 -20.68 -12.93 -1.94
CA PHE A 194 -19.67 -13.96 -2.22
C PHE A 194 -20.14 -15.41 -1.89
N THR A 195 -21.16 -15.57 -1.03
CA THR A 195 -21.71 -16.89 -0.71
C THR A 195 -22.77 -17.34 -1.72
N ASP A 196 -23.52 -16.41 -2.32
CA ASP A 196 -24.57 -16.73 -3.28
C ASP A 196 -24.02 -17.13 -4.66
N GLU A 197 -22.85 -16.64 -5.07
CA GLU A 197 -22.17 -17.11 -6.30
C GLU A 197 -21.53 -18.52 -6.17
N LYS A 198 -21.44 -19.09 -4.95
CA LYS A 198 -20.96 -20.45 -4.71
C LYS A 198 -22.08 -21.48 -4.49
N GLY A 199 -23.33 -21.08 -4.65
CA GLY A 199 -24.52 -21.88 -4.33
C GLY A 199 -25.04 -22.78 -5.43
N GLU A 200 -24.45 -22.87 -6.63
CA GLU A 200 -24.84 -23.87 -7.65
C GLU A 200 -23.67 -24.80 -7.98
N ASN A 201 -23.86 -26.03 -7.48
CA ASN A 201 -23.25 -27.29 -7.89
C ASN A 201 -22.25 -27.31 -9.03
N SER A 202 -21.02 -27.67 -8.73
CA SER A 202 -20.38 -28.72 -9.54
C SER A 202 -19.36 -29.48 -8.68
N ASN A 203 -19.69 -30.75 -8.44
CA ASN A 203 -18.72 -31.80 -8.23
C ASN A 203 -17.76 -31.81 -9.42
N THR A 204 -16.58 -31.27 -9.26
CA THR A 204 -15.42 -31.67 -10.04
C THR A 204 -14.15 -31.26 -9.30
N SER A 205 -13.47 -32.30 -8.85
CA SER A 205 -12.00 -32.49 -8.73
C SER A 205 -11.10 -31.27 -8.53
N ASN A 206 -10.41 -31.32 -7.39
CA ASN A 206 -9.15 -30.66 -7.08
C ASN A 206 -8.23 -30.58 -8.31
N GLU A 207 -8.13 -29.44 -8.94
CA GLU A 207 -6.97 -29.08 -9.75
C GLU A 207 -6.14 -28.04 -9.01
N LYS A 208 -5.06 -28.51 -8.43
CA LYS A 208 -3.91 -27.70 -8.04
C LYS A 208 -3.46 -26.95 -9.28
N LEU A 209 -3.63 -25.64 -9.30
CA LEU A 209 -2.98 -24.77 -10.28
C LEU A 209 -1.47 -24.88 -10.11
N ASN A 210 -0.88 -25.66 -11.00
CA ASN A 210 0.54 -25.94 -11.11
C ASN A 210 1.18 -24.76 -11.87
N LEU A 211 1.95 -23.95 -11.17
CA LEU A 211 2.70 -22.80 -11.70
C LEU A 211 3.87 -23.15 -12.62
N ASN A 212 3.82 -24.30 -13.32
CA ASN A 212 4.91 -24.81 -14.17
C ASN A 212 4.62 -24.84 -15.67
N SER A 213 3.70 -24.04 -16.21
CA SER A 213 3.38 -24.06 -17.65
C SER A 213 3.57 -22.72 -18.39
N ILE A 214 4.55 -21.89 -18.00
CA ILE A 214 4.97 -20.75 -18.82
C ILE A 214 6.51 -20.81 -19.04
N ASN A 215 7.02 -21.96 -19.44
CA ASN A 215 8.40 -22.08 -19.92
C ASN A 215 8.54 -23.17 -21.01
N SER A 216 7.71 -23.08 -22.04
CA SER A 216 7.96 -23.86 -23.26
C SER A 216 7.26 -23.22 -24.45
N ASN A 217 7.84 -22.17 -25.01
CA ASN A 217 7.66 -21.78 -26.40
C ASN A 217 8.53 -20.55 -26.72
N MET A 218 9.83 -20.73 -26.72
CA MET A 218 10.78 -19.93 -27.53
C MET A 218 12.08 -20.72 -27.64
N SER A 219 12.05 -21.73 -28.49
CA SER A 219 13.25 -22.23 -29.15
C SER A 219 12.93 -22.37 -30.64
N ASP A 220 13.89 -21.97 -31.41
CA ASP A 220 14.12 -22.11 -32.83
C ASP A 220 13.82 -20.89 -33.70
N LYS A 221 14.88 -20.14 -33.93
CA LYS A 221 15.42 -19.94 -35.31
C LYS A 221 16.73 -19.16 -35.30
N ASN A 222 17.75 -19.93 -35.79
CA ASN A 222 18.86 -19.51 -36.66
C ASN A 222 19.93 -18.55 -36.09
N LEU A 223 21.14 -18.76 -36.31
CA LEU A 223 22.12 -19.67 -36.97
C LEU A 223 23.49 -19.00 -36.89
N ASN A 224 24.53 -19.78 -36.59
CA ASN A 224 25.92 -19.68 -37.05
C ASN A 224 26.70 -18.36 -36.92
N SER A 225 27.82 -18.30 -36.24
CA SER A 225 29.09 -18.87 -36.68
C SER A 225 30.27 -18.43 -35.81
N HIS A 226 31.26 -19.35 -35.72
CA HIS A 226 32.70 -19.18 -35.46
C HIS A 226 33.17 -18.84 -34.05
N SER A 227 33.61 -19.80 -33.33
CA SER A 227 34.88 -20.58 -33.23
C SER A 227 36.05 -19.79 -32.65
N LYS A 228 36.57 -20.39 -31.65
CA LYS A 228 37.97 -20.74 -31.28
C LYS A 228 38.46 -20.24 -29.91
N ASN A 229 38.69 -21.28 -29.11
CA ASN A 229 39.89 -21.57 -28.28
C ASN A 229 40.39 -20.51 -27.29
N SER A 230 40.46 -20.88 -26.03
CA SER A 230 41.60 -21.65 -25.50
C SER A 230 41.44 -21.96 -24.01
N ASN A 231 41.90 -23.17 -23.70
CA ASN A 231 42.15 -23.77 -22.39
C ASN A 231 43.00 -22.93 -21.45
N ALA A 232 42.80 -23.08 -20.15
CA ALA A 232 43.76 -23.69 -19.22
C ALA A 232 43.29 -23.56 -17.74
N ASN A 233 43.09 -24.71 -17.14
CA ASN A 233 43.65 -25.22 -15.87
C ASN A 233 43.87 -24.21 -14.71
N ASN A 234 43.27 -24.42 -13.53
CA ASN A 234 43.91 -25.26 -12.52
C ASN A 234 43.06 -25.45 -11.23
N LYS A 235 43.26 -26.60 -10.72
CA LYS A 235 42.74 -27.30 -9.54
C LYS A 235 43.16 -26.69 -8.21
N ASN A 236 42.38 -27.17 -7.22
CA ASN A 236 42.67 -27.33 -5.78
C ASN A 236 42.38 -26.10 -4.88
N SER A 237 41.65 -26.25 -3.83
CA SER A 237 41.71 -27.26 -2.77
C SER A 237 40.46 -27.24 -1.88
N GLN A 238 40.09 -28.43 -1.50
CA GLN A 238 39.13 -28.76 -0.45
C GLN A 238 39.65 -28.45 0.97
N LYS A 239 38.68 -28.33 1.87
CA LYS A 239 38.63 -28.65 3.34
C LYS A 239 38.57 -27.46 4.25
N ASN A 240 37.48 -27.33 4.99
CA ASN A 240 37.12 -27.81 6.32
C ASN A 240 35.78 -27.16 6.67
N ASN A 241 34.74 -27.85 6.75
CA ASN A 241 34.09 -28.66 7.77
C ASN A 241 33.94 -28.02 9.14
N GLU A 242 32.63 -27.91 9.43
CA GLU A 242 31.93 -28.29 10.66
C GLU A 242 31.80 -27.27 11.79
N ASN A 243 30.55 -27.20 12.18
CA ASN A 243 30.02 -26.76 13.47
C ASN A 243 29.66 -25.27 13.61
N LEU A 244 28.36 -25.06 13.47
CA LEU A 244 27.55 -24.46 14.52
C LEU A 244 26.06 -24.48 14.14
N ASN A 245 25.45 -25.65 14.32
CA ASN A 245 24.03 -25.79 14.58
C ASN A 245 23.77 -25.41 16.02
N LYS A 246 23.03 -24.33 16.20
CA LYS A 246 21.99 -24.09 17.24
C LYS A 246 21.84 -22.58 17.42
N CYS A 247 20.85 -22.02 16.83
CA CYS A 247 20.19 -20.89 17.44
C CYS A 247 18.69 -20.99 17.15
N ASP A 248 17.96 -20.82 18.19
CA ASP A 248 16.59 -21.14 18.46
C ASP A 248 15.56 -20.65 17.43
N LYS A 249 14.70 -21.60 17.06
CA LYS A 249 13.34 -21.35 16.61
C LYS A 249 12.56 -20.76 17.79
N ASN A 250 12.19 -19.48 17.73
CA ASN A 250 10.94 -18.95 18.27
C ASN A 250 10.95 -17.42 18.27
N SER A 251 10.50 -16.83 17.19
CA SER A 251 9.68 -15.62 17.22
C SER A 251 8.94 -15.49 15.88
N SER A 252 7.93 -16.34 15.68
CA SER A 252 6.91 -16.04 14.71
C SER A 252 6.05 -14.92 15.31
N THR A 253 6.44 -13.69 15.14
CA THR A 253 5.53 -12.54 15.19
C THR A 253 4.53 -12.76 14.06
N LYS A 254 3.39 -13.35 14.40
CA LYS A 254 2.21 -13.39 13.54
C LYS A 254 1.86 -11.92 13.25
N ASN A 255 2.21 -11.44 12.06
CA ASN A 255 1.62 -10.24 11.48
C ASN A 255 0.11 -10.48 11.43
N LYS A 256 -0.59 -9.97 12.42
CA LYS A 256 -2.04 -9.84 12.42
C LYS A 256 -2.41 -8.64 11.54
N ASN A 257 -2.08 -8.71 10.27
CA ASN A 257 -2.74 -7.85 9.31
C ASN A 257 -4.18 -8.37 9.19
N ALA A 258 -5.11 -7.63 9.76
CA ALA A 258 -6.53 -7.98 9.69
C ALA A 258 -6.93 -8.07 8.21
N ASN A 259 -7.35 -9.22 7.76
CA ASN A 259 -7.88 -9.44 6.42
C ASN A 259 -9.28 -8.79 6.37
N LEU A 260 -9.52 -7.74 5.55
CA LEU A 260 -10.85 -7.10 5.42
C LEU A 260 -11.94 -8.14 5.11
N ASN A 261 -11.58 -9.21 4.40
CA ASN A 261 -12.45 -10.35 4.16
C ASN A 261 -12.70 -11.21 5.41
N SER A 262 -12.04 -10.92 6.55
CA SER A 262 -12.21 -11.62 7.84
C SER A 262 -12.66 -10.69 8.96
N ILE A 263 -13.07 -9.45 8.66
CA ILE A 263 -13.69 -8.58 9.67
C ILE A 263 -15.06 -9.16 10.01
N ASN A 264 -15.12 -9.87 11.15
CA ASN A 264 -16.38 -10.29 11.72
C ASN A 264 -17.14 -9.05 12.18
N SER A 265 -18.45 -9.02 11.93
CA SER A 265 -19.39 -7.93 12.27
C SER A 265 -19.44 -7.54 13.76
N SER A 266 -18.65 -8.19 14.62
CA SER A 266 -18.52 -7.92 16.05
C SER A 266 -17.15 -7.34 16.46
N GLN A 267 -16.24 -7.07 15.50
CA GLN A 267 -14.90 -6.61 15.81
C GLN A 267 -14.87 -5.08 15.82
N ASN A 268 -14.56 -4.47 16.98
CA ASN A 268 -14.27 -3.05 17.06
C ASN A 268 -12.90 -2.77 16.44
N LEU A 269 -12.89 -2.02 15.33
CA LEU A 269 -11.66 -1.57 14.67
C LEU A 269 -10.98 -0.49 15.51
N ALA A 270 -9.65 -0.50 15.53
CA ALA A 270 -8.86 0.57 16.12
C ALA A 270 -9.04 1.88 15.32
N LEU A 271 -8.76 3.01 15.94
CA LEU A 271 -9.00 4.32 15.31
C LEU A 271 -8.15 4.52 14.05
N TYR A 272 -6.90 4.05 14.04
CA TYR A 272 -6.05 4.12 12.85
C TYR A 272 -6.60 3.29 11.68
N GLU A 273 -7.26 2.13 11.96
CA GLU A 273 -7.90 1.30 10.93
C GLU A 273 -9.14 1.99 10.35
N LEU A 274 -9.91 2.67 11.20
CA LEU A 274 -11.03 3.49 10.72
C LEU A 274 -10.57 4.61 9.80
N TYR A 275 -9.46 5.26 10.10
CA TYR A 275 -8.89 6.29 9.24
C TYR A 275 -8.41 5.71 7.90
N GLN A 276 -7.84 4.51 7.89
CA GLN A 276 -7.47 3.82 6.66
C GLN A 276 -8.70 3.54 5.79
N ILE A 277 -9.76 2.97 6.38
CA ILE A 277 -11.01 2.67 5.68
C ILE A 277 -11.66 3.96 5.15
N PHE A 278 -11.69 5.02 5.95
CA PHE A 278 -12.26 6.29 5.52
C PHE A 278 -11.49 6.88 4.33
N HIS A 279 -10.17 6.90 4.39
CA HIS A 279 -9.34 7.32 3.26
C HIS A 279 -9.63 6.49 2.01
N ALA A 280 -9.74 5.16 2.13
CA ALA A 280 -10.09 4.27 1.03
C ALA A 280 -11.46 4.59 0.42
N GLN A 281 -12.48 4.84 1.25
CA GLN A 281 -13.82 5.22 0.79
C GLN A 281 -13.82 6.55 0.06
N ILE A 282 -13.06 7.54 0.53
CA ILE A 282 -12.91 8.84 -0.14
C ILE A 282 -12.29 8.64 -1.54
N ILE A 283 -11.26 7.81 -1.66
CA ILE A 283 -10.64 7.48 -2.95
C ILE A 283 -11.66 6.77 -3.85
N ALA A 284 -12.39 5.78 -3.34
CA ALA A 284 -13.41 5.05 -4.09
C ALA A 284 -14.50 6.00 -4.60
N PHE A 285 -15.01 6.88 -3.75
CA PHE A 285 -15.94 7.94 -4.13
C PHE A 285 -15.34 8.84 -5.23
N GLY A 286 -14.11 9.25 -5.03
CA GLY A 286 -13.40 10.08 -6.00
C GLY A 286 -13.27 9.45 -7.37
N LYS A 287 -12.98 8.15 -7.44
CA LYS A 287 -12.88 7.39 -8.70
C LYS A 287 -14.23 7.16 -9.36
N ALA A 288 -15.27 6.89 -8.58
CA ALA A 288 -16.61 6.64 -9.10
C ALA A 288 -17.26 7.91 -9.65
N TYR A 289 -17.09 9.04 -8.98
CA TYR A 289 -17.91 10.22 -9.24
C TYR A 289 -17.18 11.45 -9.78
N PHE A 290 -15.83 11.49 -9.74
CA PHE A 290 -15.08 12.60 -10.34
C PHE A 290 -14.49 12.26 -11.71
N LYS A 291 -14.69 13.16 -12.67
CA LYS A 291 -13.95 13.19 -13.93
C LYS A 291 -12.94 14.35 -13.86
N GLY A 292 -11.69 14.04 -13.59
CA GLY A 292 -10.68 15.07 -13.28
C GLY A 292 -11.01 15.78 -11.96
N LYS A 293 -11.26 17.10 -12.02
CA LYS A 293 -11.67 17.91 -10.85
C LYS A 293 -13.18 18.10 -10.73
N THR A 294 -13.97 17.66 -11.71
CA THR A 294 -15.41 17.93 -11.79
C THR A 294 -16.21 16.71 -11.36
N LEU A 295 -17.17 16.93 -10.47
CA LEU A 295 -18.14 15.92 -10.05
C LEU A 295 -19.12 15.65 -11.19
N ASN A 296 -19.36 14.38 -11.52
CA ASN A 296 -20.35 13.98 -12.51
C ASN A 296 -21.79 14.18 -11.97
N ASP A 297 -22.81 14.04 -12.84
CA ASP A 297 -24.19 14.33 -12.44
C ASP A 297 -24.75 13.32 -11.44
N GLU A 298 -24.26 12.08 -11.44
CA GLU A 298 -24.60 11.07 -10.46
C GLU A 298 -24.01 11.44 -9.09
N GLY A 299 -22.72 11.79 -9.04
CA GLY A 299 -22.07 12.25 -7.82
C GLY A 299 -22.75 13.49 -7.22
N LYS A 300 -23.21 14.44 -8.05
CA LYS A 300 -24.00 15.60 -7.58
C LYS A 300 -25.32 15.17 -6.93
N ARG A 301 -26.02 14.18 -7.53
CA ARG A 301 -27.24 13.62 -6.94
C ARG A 301 -26.98 12.93 -5.63
N VAL A 302 -25.94 12.11 -5.57
CA VAL A 302 -25.53 11.37 -4.40
C VAL A 302 -25.14 12.33 -3.25
N LEU A 303 -24.33 13.36 -3.52
CA LEU A 303 -23.96 14.34 -2.47
C LEU A 303 -25.14 15.17 -1.95
N LYS A 304 -26.16 15.42 -2.77
CA LYS A 304 -27.37 16.10 -2.27
C LYS A 304 -28.04 15.36 -1.13
N THR A 305 -27.98 14.04 -1.09
CA THR A 305 -28.58 13.24 0.00
C THR A 305 -27.86 13.38 1.34
N LEU A 306 -26.60 13.81 1.30
CA LEU A 306 -25.84 14.13 2.53
C LEU A 306 -26.15 15.55 3.05
N LEU A 307 -26.52 16.48 2.15
CA LEU A 307 -26.72 17.89 2.48
C LEU A 307 -28.15 18.22 2.94
N HIS A 308 -29.09 17.27 2.82
CA HIS A 308 -30.47 17.34 3.28
C HIS A 308 -30.75 16.35 4.38
#